data_889dc9dc46422b654b3d7a4be13aab89
#
_entry.id   889dc9dc46422b654b3d7a4be13aab89
#
_cell.length_a   1.000
_cell.length_b   1.000
_cell.length_c   1.000
_cell.angle_alpha   90.00
_cell.angle_beta   90.00
_cell.angle_gamma   90.00
#
_symmetry.space_group_name_H-M   'P 1'
#
loop_
_entity.id
_entity.type
_entity.pdbx_description
1 polymer ?
#
loop_
_entity_poly.entity_id
_entity_poly.type
_entity_poly.pdbx_seq_one_letter_code
_entity_poly.pdbx_strand_id
1 'polypeptide(L)'
;MHKVAKILNTLAGHRVVLVSHGVGETLSCRHGHFQDATVSEDEEVLVLHGAYYTLFAARHEVEIHPDELSIVFSRFNAFGDPIANAFVFCPGEDQTSPRDILREASVALAEAR
;
A
#
# COMPACT_ATOMS: atom_id res chain seq x y z
N MET A 1 13.44 0.96 4.71
CA MET A 1 12.26 1.30 3.86
C MET A 1 12.57 1.39 2.37
N HIS A 2 13.79 1.72 1.97
CA HIS A 2 14.15 1.73 0.55
C HIS A 2 14.00 0.36 -0.12
N LYS A 3 14.36 -0.70 0.58
CA LYS A 3 14.20 -2.06 0.09
C LYS A 3 12.73 -2.40 -0.15
N VAL A 4 11.85 -1.98 0.76
CA VAL A 4 10.40 -2.18 0.62
C VAL A 4 9.89 -1.48 -0.65
N ALA A 5 10.24 -0.22 -0.83
CA ALA A 5 9.84 0.54 -2.02
C ALA A 5 10.36 -0.10 -3.31
N LYS A 6 11.61 -0.54 -3.32
CA LYS A 6 12.20 -1.20 -4.48
C LYS A 6 11.46 -2.47 -4.86
N ILE A 7 11.09 -3.28 -3.88
CA ILE A 7 10.33 -4.51 -4.11
C ILE A 7 8.93 -4.16 -4.65
N LEU A 8 8.25 -3.19 -4.04
CA LEU A 8 6.92 -2.77 -4.47
C LEU A 8 6.93 -2.20 -5.89
N ASN A 9 8.01 -1.57 -6.31
CA ASN A 9 8.12 -1.01 -7.66
C ASN A 9 8.09 -2.07 -8.76
N THR A 10 8.34 -3.34 -8.44
CA THR A 10 8.15 -4.42 -9.41
C THR A 10 6.68 -4.62 -9.77
N LEU A 11 5.76 -4.07 -8.97
CA LEU A 11 4.31 -4.11 -9.26
C LEU A 11 3.83 -2.90 -10.06
N ALA A 12 4.73 -2.02 -10.52
CA ALA A 12 4.35 -0.86 -11.31
C ALA A 12 3.57 -1.28 -12.57
N GLY A 13 2.45 -0.61 -12.81
CA GLY A 13 1.56 -0.92 -13.92
C GLY A 13 0.44 -1.91 -13.59
N HIS A 14 0.50 -2.57 -12.45
CA HIS A 14 -0.58 -3.49 -12.03
C HIS A 14 -1.85 -2.70 -11.70
N ARG A 15 -2.98 -3.30 -12.03
CA ARG A 15 -4.28 -2.75 -11.64
C ARG A 15 -4.47 -2.88 -10.14
N VAL A 16 -4.97 -1.81 -9.55
CA VAL A 16 -5.25 -1.75 -8.11
C VAL A 16 -6.62 -1.15 -7.87
N VAL A 17 -7.18 -1.48 -6.72
CA VAL A 17 -8.37 -0.82 -6.21
C VAL A 17 -7.95 -0.13 -4.91
N LEU A 18 -8.17 1.16 -4.83
CA LEU A 18 -8.01 1.90 -3.58
C LEU A 18 -9.33 1.81 -2.83
N VAL A 19 -9.29 1.24 -1.64
CA VAL A 19 -10.44 1.11 -0.75
C VAL A 19 -10.21 2.01 0.45
N SER A 20 -11.12 2.93 0.70
CA SER A 20 -11.06 3.83 1.85
C SER A 20 -12.24 3.56 2.78
N HIS A 21 -11.95 3.43 4.06
CA HIS A 21 -12.94 3.12 5.09
C HIS A 21 -12.70 3.96 6.34
N GLY A 22 -13.75 4.60 6.84
CA GLY A 22 -13.72 5.34 8.10
C GLY A 22 -14.89 4.91 8.99
N VAL A 23 -14.83 5.28 10.27
CA VAL A 23 -15.90 4.92 11.22
C VAL A 23 -17.20 5.63 10.85
N GLY A 24 -18.26 4.85 10.69
CA GLY A 24 -19.59 5.37 10.35
C GLY A 24 -19.72 5.89 8.93
N GLU A 25 -18.72 5.68 8.10
CA GLU A 25 -18.73 6.15 6.73
C GLU A 25 -18.92 5.03 5.72
N THR A 26 -19.40 5.42 4.55
CA THR A 26 -19.55 4.51 3.42
C THR A 26 -18.19 4.14 2.87
N LEU A 27 -18.01 2.87 2.57
CA LEU A 27 -16.83 2.37 1.90
C LEU A 27 -16.72 3.02 0.52
N SER A 28 -15.56 3.59 0.22
CA SER A 28 -15.28 4.18 -1.08
C SER A 28 -14.24 3.34 -1.80
N CYS A 29 -14.49 3.07 -3.09
CA CYS A 29 -13.59 2.28 -3.92
C CYS A 29 -13.23 3.07 -5.19
N ARG A 30 -11.94 3.06 -5.54
CA ARG A 30 -11.45 3.69 -6.77
C ARG A 30 -10.52 2.73 -7.51
N HIS A 31 -10.76 2.58 -8.79
CA HIS A 31 -9.92 1.76 -9.66
C HIS A 31 -8.80 2.59 -10.26
N GLY A 32 -7.66 1.97 -10.48
CA GLY A 32 -6.52 2.62 -11.10
C GLY A 32 -5.37 1.65 -11.31
N HIS A 33 -4.20 2.22 -11.60
CA HIS A 33 -2.98 1.47 -11.75
C HIS A 33 -1.95 1.97 -10.73
N PHE A 34 -1.22 1.05 -10.14
CA PHE A 34 -0.09 1.38 -9.29
C PHE A 34 1.04 1.93 -10.16
N GLN A 35 1.58 3.08 -9.79
CA GLN A 35 2.68 3.71 -10.52
C GLN A 35 4.03 3.40 -9.90
N ASP A 36 4.25 3.85 -8.68
CA ASP A 36 5.49 3.60 -7.98
C ASP A 36 5.35 3.73 -6.47
N ALA A 37 6.41 3.33 -5.78
CA ALA A 37 6.59 3.55 -4.35
C ALA A 37 7.89 4.31 -4.14
N THR A 38 7.85 5.33 -3.30
CA THR A 38 9.02 6.10 -2.89
C THR A 38 9.09 6.20 -1.37
N VAL A 39 10.22 6.65 -0.86
CA VAL A 39 10.46 6.75 0.57
C VAL A 39 11.05 8.14 0.86
N SER A 40 10.64 8.74 1.97
CA SER A 40 11.23 10.01 2.42
C SER A 40 12.71 9.86 2.74
N GLU A 41 13.44 10.98 2.79
CA GLU A 41 14.88 10.97 3.06
C GLU A 41 15.24 10.32 4.39
N ASP A 42 14.39 10.50 5.40
CA ASP A 42 14.60 9.90 6.73
C ASP A 42 14.08 8.47 6.83
N GLU A 43 13.55 7.90 5.74
CA GLU A 43 12.96 6.57 5.66
C GLU A 43 11.78 6.33 6.62
N GLU A 44 11.15 7.40 7.11
CA GLU A 44 10.02 7.29 8.03
C GLU A 44 8.67 7.21 7.31
N VAL A 45 8.59 7.67 6.05
CA VAL A 45 7.34 7.74 5.31
C VAL A 45 7.46 6.97 3.99
N LEU A 46 6.53 6.05 3.80
CA LEU A 46 6.35 5.35 2.52
C LEU A 46 5.27 6.07 1.73
N VAL A 47 5.55 6.36 0.47
CA VAL A 47 4.64 7.06 -0.43
C VAL A 47 4.28 6.12 -1.58
N LEU A 48 2.99 5.85 -1.74
CA LEU A 48 2.48 5.02 -2.83
C LEU A 48 1.73 5.89 -3.82
N HIS A 49 2.17 5.88 -5.08
CA HIS A 49 1.57 6.65 -6.16
C HIS A 49 0.69 5.76 -7.02
N GLY A 50 -0.56 6.16 -7.16
CA GLY A 50 -1.47 5.63 -8.16
C GLY A 50 -1.71 6.66 -9.26
N ALA A 51 -2.49 6.30 -10.29
CA ALA A 51 -2.72 7.17 -11.44
C ALA A 51 -3.38 8.50 -11.09
N TYR A 52 -4.25 8.51 -10.07
CA TYR A 52 -5.04 9.69 -9.70
C TYR A 52 -4.93 10.04 -8.22
N TYR A 53 -4.10 9.36 -7.47
CA TYR A 53 -4.01 9.58 -6.03
C TYR A 53 -2.65 9.15 -5.50
N THR A 54 -2.29 9.74 -4.37
CA THR A 54 -1.04 9.45 -3.66
C THR A 54 -1.38 9.21 -2.20
N LEU A 55 -0.87 8.11 -1.63
CA LEU A 55 -1.02 7.82 -0.22
C LEU A 55 0.32 7.91 0.50
N PHE A 56 0.30 8.50 1.67
CA PHE A 56 1.44 8.63 2.55
C PHE A 56 1.19 7.81 3.81
N ALA A 57 2.17 7.06 4.25
CA ALA A 57 2.06 6.33 5.49
C ALA A 57 3.37 6.33 6.25
N ALA A 58 3.30 6.63 7.53
CA ALA A 58 4.44 6.44 8.41
C ALA A 58 4.75 4.93 8.49
N ARG A 59 6.02 4.61 8.73
CA ARG A 59 6.49 3.23 8.76
C ARG A 59 5.63 2.32 9.65
N HIS A 60 5.24 2.82 10.82
CA HIS A 60 4.44 2.05 11.78
C HIS A 60 2.95 1.94 11.43
N GLU A 61 2.49 2.70 10.43
CA GLU A 61 1.10 2.69 9.97
C GLU A 61 0.86 1.73 8.80
N VAL A 62 1.92 1.16 8.25
CA VAL A 62 1.84 0.30 7.07
C VAL A 62 1.76 -1.17 7.46
N GLU A 63 0.81 -1.88 6.88
CA GLU A 63 0.71 -3.33 6.97
C GLU A 63 0.62 -3.92 5.56
N ILE A 64 1.34 -5.00 5.32
CA ILE A 64 1.29 -5.71 4.04
C ILE A 64 0.68 -7.07 4.27
N HIS A 65 -0.40 -7.38 3.55
CA HIS A 65 -1.14 -8.62 3.66
C HIS A 65 -1.07 -9.39 2.35
N PRO A 66 -0.06 -10.25 2.16
CA PRO A 66 0.15 -10.94 0.87
C PRO A 66 -1.03 -11.80 0.43
N ASP A 67 -1.67 -12.51 1.37
CA ASP A 67 -2.77 -13.39 1.04
C ASP A 67 -4.02 -12.63 0.59
N GLU A 68 -4.15 -11.38 1.01
CA GLU A 68 -5.25 -10.50 0.61
C GLU A 68 -4.85 -9.58 -0.54
N LEU A 69 -3.63 -9.71 -1.05
CA LEU A 69 -3.06 -8.88 -2.13
C LEU A 69 -3.14 -7.39 -1.80
N SER A 70 -2.92 -7.02 -0.54
CA SER A 70 -3.17 -5.66 -0.10
C SER A 70 -2.03 -5.04 0.69
N ILE A 71 -1.97 -3.71 0.61
CA ILE A 71 -1.16 -2.86 1.49
C ILE A 71 -2.15 -1.94 2.20
N VAL A 72 -2.15 -1.98 3.52
CA VAL A 72 -3.11 -1.26 4.35
C VAL A 72 -2.40 -0.18 5.16
N PHE A 73 -2.96 1.03 5.15
CA PHE A 73 -2.53 2.15 5.96
C PHE A 73 -3.61 2.46 6.98
N SER A 74 -3.26 2.40 8.25
CA SER A 74 -4.18 2.68 9.35
C SER A 74 -3.69 3.87 10.14
N ARG A 75 -4.54 4.88 10.31
CA ARG A 75 -4.25 6.07 11.10
C ARG A 75 -5.51 6.65 11.70
N PHE A 76 -5.36 7.67 12.53
CA PHE A 76 -6.48 8.40 13.12
C PHE A 76 -6.60 9.77 12.44
N ASN A 77 -7.84 10.21 12.22
CA ASN A 77 -8.08 11.56 11.71
C ASN A 77 -7.94 12.59 12.85
N ALA A 78 -8.18 13.88 12.54
CA ALA A 78 -8.07 14.97 13.52
C ALA A 78 -9.07 14.84 14.67
N PHE A 79 -10.14 14.06 14.51
CA PHE A 79 -11.15 13.83 15.54
C PHE A 79 -10.89 12.55 16.36
N GLY A 80 -9.78 11.85 16.08
CA GLY A 80 -9.46 10.61 16.77
C GLY A 80 -10.15 9.36 16.22
N ASP A 81 -10.86 9.47 15.11
CA ASP A 81 -11.51 8.32 14.47
C ASP A 81 -10.54 7.53 13.61
N PRO A 82 -10.59 6.20 13.67
CA PRO A 82 -9.71 5.38 12.82
C PRO A 82 -10.10 5.47 11.35
N ILE A 83 -9.08 5.60 10.50
CA ILE A 83 -9.22 5.59 9.05
C ILE A 83 -8.28 4.53 8.49
N ALA A 84 -8.79 3.71 7.59
CA ALA A 84 -7.98 2.72 6.87
C ALA A 84 -8.08 2.95 5.37
N ASN A 85 -6.94 2.91 4.69
CA ASN A 85 -6.86 2.94 3.24
C ASN A 85 -6.07 1.72 2.79
N ALA A 86 -6.59 1.03 1.81
CA ALA A 86 -5.95 -0.17 1.28
C ALA A 86 -5.75 -0.07 -0.23
N PHE A 87 -4.54 -0.41 -0.68
CA PHE A 87 -4.30 -0.73 -2.07
C PHE A 87 -4.48 -2.24 -2.22
N VAL A 88 -5.47 -2.64 -2.99
CA VAL A 88 -5.71 -4.05 -3.29
C VAL A 88 -5.28 -4.31 -4.72
N PHE A 89 -4.28 -5.16 -4.90
CA PHE A 89 -3.75 -5.50 -6.22
C PHE A 89 -4.65 -6.53 -6.87
N CYS A 90 -5.08 -6.25 -8.10
CA CYS A 90 -5.89 -7.20 -8.85
C CYS A 90 -5.00 -8.36 -9.31
N PRO A 91 -5.50 -9.60 -9.28
CA PRO A 91 -4.75 -10.72 -9.86
C PRO A 91 -4.46 -10.44 -11.31
N GLY A 92 -3.18 -10.51 -11.69
CA GLY A 92 -2.77 -10.29 -13.07
C GLY A 92 -2.76 -11.59 -13.85
N GLU A 93 -2.82 -11.45 -15.18
CA GLU A 93 -2.60 -12.58 -16.09
C GLU A 93 -1.10 -12.82 -16.30
N ASP A 94 -0.26 -11.94 -15.77
CA ASP A 94 1.18 -12.02 -15.90
C ASP A 94 1.79 -13.10 -15.02
N GLN A 95 3.01 -13.52 -15.38
CA GLN A 95 3.78 -14.52 -14.65
C GLN A 95 4.20 -14.06 -13.26
N THR A 96 4.18 -12.75 -13.02
CA THR A 96 4.54 -12.20 -11.71
C THR A 96 3.32 -12.21 -10.80
N SER A 97 3.37 -13.04 -9.77
CA SER A 97 2.31 -13.06 -8.77
C SER A 97 2.45 -11.86 -7.82
N PRO A 98 1.43 -10.99 -7.72
CA PRO A 98 1.46 -9.92 -6.72
C PRO A 98 1.65 -10.46 -5.30
N ARG A 99 1.11 -11.64 -5.00
CA ARG A 99 1.25 -12.27 -3.69
C ARG A 99 2.72 -12.50 -3.32
N ASP A 100 3.52 -13.02 -4.25
CA ASP A 100 4.92 -13.31 -3.98
C ASP A 100 5.72 -12.04 -3.74
N ILE A 101 5.45 -11.00 -4.50
CA ILE A 101 6.10 -9.70 -4.34
C ILE A 101 5.69 -9.05 -3.01
N LEU A 102 4.41 -9.10 -2.67
CA LEU A 102 3.92 -8.56 -1.40
C LEU A 102 4.48 -9.34 -0.21
N ARG A 103 4.65 -10.64 -0.35
CA ARG A 103 5.29 -11.45 0.70
C ARG A 103 6.73 -11.04 0.92
N GLU A 104 7.48 -10.83 -0.15
CA GLU A 104 8.85 -10.36 -0.07
C GLU A 104 8.92 -8.95 0.56
N ALA A 105 8.02 -8.05 0.15
CA ALA A 105 7.93 -6.71 0.73
C ALA A 105 7.55 -6.75 2.20
N SER A 106 6.67 -7.67 2.60
CA SER A 106 6.26 -7.85 4.00
C SER A 106 7.44 -8.24 4.88
N VAL A 107 8.29 -9.15 4.41
CA VAL A 107 9.50 -9.55 5.12
C VAL A 107 10.45 -8.36 5.26
N ALA A 108 10.66 -7.61 4.19
CA ALA A 108 11.53 -6.43 4.21
C ALA A 108 10.99 -5.35 5.16
N LEU A 109 9.68 -5.17 5.22
CA LEU A 109 9.06 -4.22 6.14
C LEU A 109 9.27 -4.63 7.59
N ALA A 110 9.13 -5.91 7.91
CA ALA A 110 9.37 -6.42 9.26
C ALA A 110 10.83 -6.20 9.69
N GLU A 111 11.77 -6.36 8.77
CA GLU A 111 13.19 -6.12 9.04
C GLU A 111 13.50 -4.62 9.26
N ALA A 112 12.70 -3.73 8.64
CA ALA A 112 12.90 -2.29 8.73
C ALA A 112 12.33 -1.67 10.01
N ARG A 113 11.50 -2.37 10.72
CA ARG A 113 10.85 -1.90 11.97
C ARG A 113 11.73 -2.05 13.19
#